data_fcba3f3408312c45b52920ca43b506a6
#
_entry.id   fcba3f3408312c45b52920ca43b506a6
#
_cell.length_a   1.000
_cell.length_b   1.000
_cell.length_c   1.000
_cell.angle_alpha   90.00
_cell.angle_beta   90.00
_cell.angle_gamma   90.00
#
_symmetry.space_group_name_H-M   'P 1'
#
loop_
_entity.id
_entity.type
_entity.pdbx_description
1 polymer ?
#
loop_
_entity_poly.entity_id
_entity_poly.type
_entity_poly.pdbx_seq_one_letter_code
_entity_poly.pdbx_strand_id
1 'polypeptide(L)'
;MDSPQVTHITVNEEFDGQRLDNFLFRTLKGVPKTHIYRIIRSGEVRVNKGRASAESKLNAGDVLRIPPVRVSVVESGLTKVHVPAREFPILFENDGFLAINKPAGVAVHGGSGVSSGVIEQLRQARPQAQHLELVHRLDRDTSGVLLIAKKRSSLRHLQDQFRERETGKTYLALVKGAWPVNLKVIDKSLQKYLMPDGERRVRVVADDHPDAQRSITLVKVRSQVADPSQANMVTSMPHRLCT
;
A
#
# COMPACT_ATOMS: atom_id res chain seq x y z
N MET A 1 -7.58 37.88 -11.85
CA MET A 1 -8.00 36.61 -11.23
C MET A 1 -8.55 35.73 -12.32
N ASP A 2 -7.78 34.74 -12.76
CA ASP A 2 -8.23 33.84 -13.83
C ASP A 2 -9.43 33.03 -13.34
N SER A 3 -10.51 33.10 -14.06
CA SER A 3 -11.69 32.27 -13.80
C SER A 3 -11.30 30.80 -14.03
N PRO A 4 -11.66 29.89 -13.13
CA PRO A 4 -11.34 28.49 -13.29
C PRO A 4 -11.97 27.95 -14.59
N GLN A 5 -11.12 27.44 -15.48
CA GLN A 5 -11.53 26.94 -16.80
C GLN A 5 -11.60 25.40 -16.80
N VAL A 6 -12.39 24.86 -17.74
CA VAL A 6 -12.40 23.44 -18.03
C VAL A 6 -11.03 23.00 -18.54
N THR A 7 -10.46 21.97 -17.94
CA THR A 7 -9.17 21.42 -18.35
C THR A 7 -9.36 20.09 -19.07
N HIS A 8 -8.62 19.91 -20.16
CA HIS A 8 -8.54 18.64 -20.85
C HIS A 8 -7.14 18.06 -20.67
N ILE A 9 -7.06 16.80 -20.23
CA ILE A 9 -5.80 16.11 -19.98
C ILE A 9 -5.80 14.81 -20.76
N THR A 10 -4.79 14.59 -21.60
CA THR A 10 -4.56 13.31 -22.25
C THR A 10 -3.75 12.41 -21.32
N VAL A 11 -4.24 11.20 -21.09
CA VAL A 11 -3.57 10.19 -20.29
C VAL A 11 -2.35 9.68 -21.05
N ASN A 12 -1.16 9.81 -20.46
CA ASN A 12 0.04 9.24 -21.04
C ASN A 12 0.22 7.76 -20.60
N GLU A 13 1.21 7.09 -21.16
CA GLU A 13 1.51 5.67 -20.88
C GLU A 13 1.80 5.41 -19.39
N GLU A 14 2.33 6.41 -18.66
CA GLU A 14 2.62 6.30 -17.23
C GLU A 14 1.36 6.01 -16.40
N PHE A 15 0.20 6.48 -16.84
CA PHE A 15 -1.07 6.35 -16.14
C PHE A 15 -1.98 5.25 -16.70
N ASP A 16 -1.49 4.47 -17.68
CA ASP A 16 -2.24 3.36 -18.25
C ASP A 16 -2.67 2.35 -17.19
N GLY A 17 -3.94 1.97 -17.19
CA GLY A 17 -4.56 1.07 -16.22
C GLY A 17 -4.77 1.66 -14.82
N GLN A 18 -4.52 2.97 -14.61
CA GLN A 18 -4.80 3.61 -13.34
C GLN A 18 -6.29 3.91 -13.17
N ARG A 19 -6.79 3.79 -11.93
CA ARG A 19 -8.17 4.20 -11.60
C ARG A 19 -8.33 5.72 -11.73
N LEU A 20 -9.48 6.14 -12.22
CA LEU A 20 -9.83 7.55 -12.42
C LEU A 20 -9.71 8.38 -11.13
N ASP A 21 -10.20 7.86 -10.00
CA ASP A 21 -10.12 8.55 -8.71
C ASP A 21 -8.66 8.82 -8.29
N ASN A 22 -7.78 7.82 -8.41
CA ASN A 22 -6.38 7.94 -8.08
C ASN A 22 -5.63 8.92 -8.99
N PHE A 23 -5.96 8.91 -10.29
CA PHE A 23 -5.42 9.88 -11.23
C PHE A 23 -5.81 11.31 -10.85
N LEU A 24 -7.08 11.53 -10.52
CA LEU A 24 -7.58 12.86 -10.14
C LEU A 24 -7.01 13.34 -8.80
N PHE A 25 -6.83 12.45 -7.80
CA PHE A 25 -6.16 12.82 -6.55
C PHE A 25 -4.73 13.29 -6.74
N ARG A 26 -4.03 12.74 -7.72
CA ARG A 26 -2.67 13.14 -8.05
C ARG A 26 -2.64 14.46 -8.83
N THR A 27 -3.57 14.63 -9.77
CA THR A 27 -3.63 15.79 -10.67
C THR A 27 -4.21 17.03 -9.99
N LEU A 28 -5.25 16.84 -9.17
CA LEU A 28 -5.97 17.91 -8.48
C LEU A 28 -5.49 18.05 -7.02
N LYS A 29 -4.19 18.32 -6.85
CA LYS A 29 -3.61 18.53 -5.52
C LYS A 29 -4.31 19.68 -4.80
N GLY A 30 -4.68 19.44 -3.53
CA GLY A 30 -5.37 20.43 -2.70
C GLY A 30 -6.90 20.42 -2.81
N VAL A 31 -7.46 19.62 -3.72
CA VAL A 31 -8.92 19.42 -3.80
C VAL A 31 -9.33 18.29 -2.85
N PRO A 32 -10.32 18.51 -1.95
CA PRO A 32 -10.79 17.47 -1.05
C PRO A 32 -11.27 16.22 -1.79
N LYS A 33 -10.97 15.04 -1.29
CA LYS A 33 -11.39 13.76 -1.89
C LYS A 33 -12.91 13.67 -2.08
N THR A 34 -13.66 14.15 -1.12
CA THR A 34 -15.14 14.22 -1.18
C THR A 34 -15.62 15.03 -2.38
N HIS A 35 -14.95 16.13 -2.70
CA HIS A 35 -15.26 16.95 -3.87
C HIS A 35 -14.92 16.19 -5.17
N ILE A 36 -13.79 15.52 -5.24
CA ILE A 36 -13.40 14.70 -6.41
C ILE A 36 -14.43 13.61 -6.67
N TYR A 37 -14.84 12.87 -5.62
CA TYR A 37 -15.91 11.88 -5.77
C TYR A 37 -17.25 12.49 -6.20
N ARG A 38 -17.57 13.72 -5.73
CA ARG A 38 -18.78 14.44 -6.14
C ARG A 38 -18.77 14.75 -7.64
N ILE A 39 -17.70 15.35 -8.17
CA ILE A 39 -17.60 15.71 -9.60
C ILE A 39 -17.53 14.51 -10.54
N ILE A 40 -17.02 13.37 -10.07
CA ILE A 40 -17.10 12.11 -10.80
C ILE A 40 -18.56 11.62 -10.84
N ARG A 41 -19.23 11.56 -9.69
CA ARG A 41 -20.61 11.05 -9.57
C ARG A 41 -21.61 11.93 -10.31
N SER A 42 -21.48 13.26 -10.25
CA SER A 42 -22.32 14.18 -11.02
C SER A 42 -22.08 14.07 -12.53
N GLY A 43 -20.96 13.44 -12.95
CA GLY A 43 -20.58 13.32 -14.36
C GLY A 43 -20.01 14.62 -14.93
N GLU A 44 -19.54 15.50 -14.07
CA GLU A 44 -18.78 16.70 -14.49
C GLU A 44 -17.40 16.31 -15.04
N VAL A 45 -16.78 15.25 -14.49
CA VAL A 45 -15.62 14.60 -15.09
C VAL A 45 -16.09 13.66 -16.21
N ARG A 46 -15.41 13.71 -17.34
CA ARG A 46 -15.67 12.86 -18.49
C ARG A 46 -14.39 12.21 -18.98
N VAL A 47 -14.49 10.96 -19.43
CA VAL A 47 -13.42 10.25 -20.13
C VAL A 47 -13.90 10.00 -21.55
N ASN A 48 -13.19 10.49 -22.55
CA ASN A 48 -13.56 10.41 -23.97
C ASN A 48 -15.00 10.88 -24.21
N LYS A 49 -15.41 11.99 -23.58
CA LYS A 49 -16.77 12.56 -23.60
C LYS A 49 -17.83 11.73 -22.84
N GLY A 50 -17.54 10.49 -22.43
CA GLY A 50 -18.43 9.60 -21.71
C GLY A 50 -18.41 9.80 -20.19
N ARG A 51 -19.44 9.32 -19.49
CA ARG A 51 -19.42 9.20 -18.03
C ARG A 51 -18.47 8.06 -17.61
N ALA A 52 -17.79 8.24 -16.50
CA ALA A 52 -16.93 7.23 -15.91
C ALA A 52 -17.19 7.14 -14.40
N SER A 53 -16.94 5.99 -13.81
CA SER A 53 -16.98 5.78 -12.36
C SER A 53 -15.60 6.06 -11.76
N ALA A 54 -15.55 6.27 -10.45
CA ALA A 54 -14.30 6.45 -9.72
C ALA A 54 -13.30 5.30 -9.94
N GLU A 55 -13.82 4.09 -10.13
CA GLU A 55 -13.06 2.86 -10.29
C GLU A 55 -12.67 2.56 -11.74
N SER A 56 -13.21 3.33 -12.71
CA SER A 56 -12.88 3.15 -14.12
C SER A 56 -11.38 3.22 -14.32
N LYS A 57 -10.82 2.27 -15.06
CA LYS A 57 -9.42 2.27 -15.45
C LYS A 57 -9.24 3.15 -16.66
N LEU A 58 -8.21 3.98 -16.62
CA LEU A 58 -7.81 4.85 -17.72
C LEU A 58 -6.85 4.09 -18.64
N ASN A 59 -6.95 4.35 -19.94
CA ASN A 59 -5.99 3.85 -20.92
C ASN A 59 -5.12 5.01 -21.43
N ALA A 60 -3.90 4.69 -21.85
CA ALA A 60 -3.07 5.67 -22.53
C ALA A 60 -3.81 6.21 -23.78
N GLY A 61 -3.78 7.52 -23.96
CA GLY A 61 -4.52 8.21 -25.01
C GLY A 61 -5.94 8.66 -24.63
N ASP A 62 -6.50 8.21 -23.50
CA ASP A 62 -7.78 8.73 -23.02
C ASP A 62 -7.73 10.24 -22.77
N VAL A 63 -8.79 10.95 -23.17
CA VAL A 63 -8.92 12.38 -22.93
C VAL A 63 -9.90 12.61 -21.79
N LEU A 64 -9.39 13.15 -20.68
CA LEU A 64 -10.18 13.53 -19.52
C LEU A 64 -10.59 15.00 -19.63
N ARG A 65 -11.90 15.26 -19.51
CA ARG A 65 -12.43 16.59 -19.26
C ARG A 65 -12.63 16.77 -17.77
N ILE A 66 -11.99 17.76 -17.18
CA ILE A 66 -12.10 18.10 -15.76
C ILE A 66 -12.82 19.45 -15.66
N PRO A 67 -13.90 19.53 -14.84
CA PRO A 67 -14.62 20.79 -14.66
C PRO A 67 -13.72 21.82 -13.97
N PRO A 68 -14.10 23.10 -14.03
CA PRO A 68 -13.44 24.12 -13.25
C PRO A 68 -13.47 23.77 -11.77
N VAL A 69 -12.32 23.51 -11.18
CA VAL A 69 -12.20 23.21 -9.75
C VAL A 69 -11.56 24.41 -9.08
N ARG A 70 -12.28 25.03 -8.17
CA ARG A 70 -11.63 26.00 -7.29
C ARG A 70 -10.75 25.18 -6.34
N VAL A 71 -9.46 25.25 -6.52
CA VAL A 71 -8.54 24.87 -5.45
C VAL A 71 -8.75 25.91 -4.39
N SER A 72 -9.54 25.60 -3.36
CA SER A 72 -9.48 26.38 -2.15
C SER A 72 -8.02 26.26 -1.72
N VAL A 73 -7.26 27.32 -1.85
CA VAL A 73 -6.12 27.54 -0.99
C VAL A 73 -6.76 27.67 0.39
N VAL A 74 -7.14 26.55 0.96
CA VAL A 74 -7.25 26.46 2.39
C VAL A 74 -5.80 26.72 2.79
N GLU A 75 -5.50 27.95 3.20
CA GLU A 75 -4.55 28.12 4.28
C GLU A 75 -5.09 27.21 5.37
N SER A 76 -4.81 25.93 5.21
CA SER A 76 -5.02 24.96 6.24
C SER A 76 -4.05 25.39 7.33
N GLY A 77 -4.60 26.08 8.33
CA GLY A 77 -4.00 26.24 9.64
C GLY A 77 -3.78 24.87 10.33
N LEU A 78 -4.00 23.77 9.65
CA LEU A 78 -3.36 22.50 9.86
C LEU A 78 -1.89 22.72 9.46
N THR A 79 -1.06 22.95 10.47
CA THR A 79 0.39 22.84 10.38
C THR A 79 0.69 21.73 9.37
N LYS A 80 1.30 22.08 8.23
CA LYS A 80 1.84 21.08 7.29
C LYS A 80 2.66 20.15 8.16
N VAL A 81 2.15 18.97 8.45
CA VAL A 81 2.93 18.00 9.22
C VAL A 81 4.21 17.83 8.42
N HIS A 82 5.27 18.37 8.98
CA HIS A 82 6.59 18.35 8.35
C HIS A 82 6.98 16.87 8.25
N VAL A 83 6.88 16.30 7.05
CA VAL A 83 7.37 14.96 6.78
C VAL A 83 8.89 15.06 6.68
N PRO A 84 9.65 14.49 7.61
CA PRO A 84 11.10 14.54 7.54
C PRO A 84 11.58 13.75 6.32
N ALA A 85 12.51 14.33 5.56
CA ALA A 85 13.22 13.61 4.52
C ALA A 85 14.09 12.52 5.18
N ARG A 86 13.93 11.27 4.72
CA ARG A 86 14.72 10.16 5.25
C ARG A 86 15.02 9.15 4.16
N GLU A 87 16.30 8.82 3.99
CA GLU A 87 16.75 7.64 3.26
C GLU A 87 16.78 6.42 4.19
N PHE A 88 16.60 5.25 3.58
CA PHE A 88 16.65 3.96 4.27
C PHE A 88 17.79 3.13 3.69
N PRO A 89 18.38 2.19 4.46
CA PRO A 89 19.44 1.33 3.94
C PRO A 89 18.98 0.60 2.69
N ILE A 90 19.69 0.82 1.58
CA ILE A 90 19.38 0.22 0.28
C ILE A 90 20.01 -1.15 0.22
N LEU A 91 19.20 -2.16 -0.09
CA LEU A 91 19.64 -3.54 -0.31
C LEU A 91 19.88 -3.80 -1.79
N PHE A 92 19.08 -3.16 -2.65
CA PHE A 92 19.20 -3.25 -4.09
C PHE A 92 18.49 -2.06 -4.74
N GLU A 93 19.04 -1.54 -5.83
CA GLU A 93 18.39 -0.49 -6.64
C GLU A 93 18.75 -0.65 -8.11
N ASN A 94 17.75 -0.49 -8.97
CA ASN A 94 17.91 -0.37 -10.42
C ASN A 94 16.96 0.71 -10.97
N ASP A 95 16.80 0.81 -12.29
CA ASP A 95 15.92 1.78 -12.92
C ASP A 95 14.42 1.51 -12.66
N GLY A 96 14.04 0.28 -12.34
CA GLY A 96 12.65 -0.13 -12.17
C GLY A 96 12.16 -0.05 -10.74
N PHE A 97 12.98 -0.44 -9.78
CA PHE A 97 12.60 -0.51 -8.38
C PHE A 97 13.78 -0.37 -7.43
N LEU A 98 13.45 -0.19 -6.19
CA LEU A 98 14.33 -0.04 -5.04
C LEU A 98 13.89 -1.05 -3.97
N ALA A 99 14.81 -1.80 -3.41
CA ALA A 99 14.62 -2.64 -2.22
C ALA A 99 15.37 -2.02 -1.05
N ILE A 100 14.65 -1.73 0.02
CA ILE A 100 15.23 -1.16 1.24
C ILE A 100 15.10 -2.12 2.42
N ASN A 101 15.96 -1.94 3.42
CA ASN A 101 15.78 -2.54 4.74
C ASN A 101 14.93 -1.63 5.61
N LYS A 102 13.62 -1.91 5.69
CA LYS A 102 12.71 -1.15 6.54
C LYS A 102 13.02 -1.43 8.02
N PRO A 103 13.26 -0.43 8.85
CA PRO A 103 13.40 -0.65 10.29
C PRO A 103 12.06 -1.00 10.95
N ALA A 104 12.11 -1.69 12.08
CA ALA A 104 10.95 -1.86 12.95
C ALA A 104 10.48 -0.51 13.52
N GLY A 105 9.20 -0.42 13.89
CA GLY A 105 8.60 0.79 14.45
C GLY A 105 8.18 1.86 13.44
N VAL A 106 8.53 1.71 12.16
CA VAL A 106 8.18 2.66 11.09
C VAL A 106 7.08 2.08 10.20
N ALA A 107 5.97 2.80 10.08
CA ALA A 107 4.89 2.42 9.15
C ALA A 107 5.33 2.59 7.69
N VAL A 108 4.77 1.79 6.78
CA VAL A 108 5.10 1.89 5.35
C VAL A 108 4.47 3.12 4.68
N HIS A 109 3.30 3.56 5.15
CA HIS A 109 2.60 4.77 4.69
C HIS A 109 1.94 5.49 5.87
N GLY A 110 1.68 6.76 5.72
CA GLY A 110 0.85 7.54 6.65
C GLY A 110 -0.61 7.07 6.64
N GLY A 111 -1.34 7.35 7.70
CA GLY A 111 -2.75 6.94 7.86
C GLY A 111 -3.25 7.26 9.26
N SER A 112 -4.27 6.53 9.73
CA SER A 112 -4.88 6.75 11.05
C SER A 112 -3.83 6.82 12.16
N GLY A 113 -3.62 8.00 12.74
CA GLY A 113 -2.67 8.23 13.84
C GLY A 113 -1.19 8.26 13.45
N VAL A 114 -0.84 8.12 12.17
CA VAL A 114 0.55 8.17 11.68
C VAL A 114 0.67 9.28 10.64
N SER A 115 1.45 10.30 10.95
CA SER A 115 1.62 11.49 10.08
C SER A 115 2.38 11.19 8.80
N SER A 116 3.36 10.27 8.83
CA SER A 116 4.16 9.89 7.67
C SER A 116 4.76 8.49 7.84
N GLY A 117 4.84 7.73 6.76
CA GLY A 117 5.51 6.45 6.70
C GLY A 117 6.76 6.49 5.83
N VAL A 118 7.31 5.32 5.54
CA VAL A 118 8.50 5.15 4.70
C VAL A 118 8.35 5.86 3.36
N ILE A 119 7.19 5.69 2.68
CA ILE A 119 7.03 6.20 1.33
C ILE A 119 6.99 7.73 1.28
N GLU A 120 6.34 8.38 2.25
CA GLU A 120 6.29 9.83 2.33
C GLU A 120 7.67 10.41 2.65
N GLN A 121 8.40 9.80 3.60
CA GLN A 121 9.75 10.21 3.99
C GLN A 121 10.74 10.07 2.82
N LEU A 122 10.66 8.94 2.09
CA LEU A 122 11.52 8.67 0.94
C LEU A 122 11.23 9.64 -0.22
N ARG A 123 9.96 9.98 -0.48
CA ARG A 123 9.58 10.99 -1.48
C ARG A 123 10.15 12.37 -1.15
N GLN A 124 10.23 12.72 0.14
CA GLN A 124 10.88 13.98 0.56
C GLN A 124 12.40 13.93 0.39
N ALA A 125 13.01 12.77 0.63
CA ALA A 125 14.45 12.60 0.44
C ALA A 125 14.86 12.56 -1.05
N ARG A 126 13.93 12.17 -1.93
CA ARG A 126 14.17 12.03 -3.39
C ARG A 126 13.21 12.89 -4.21
N PRO A 127 13.27 14.23 -4.10
CA PRO A 127 12.32 15.11 -4.78
C PRO A 127 12.40 15.03 -6.33
N GLN A 128 13.51 14.54 -6.87
CA GLN A 128 13.71 14.33 -8.30
C GLN A 128 13.04 13.05 -8.82
N ALA A 129 12.68 12.12 -7.92
CA ALA A 129 12.05 10.87 -8.34
C ALA A 129 10.60 11.13 -8.78
N GLN A 130 10.35 10.97 -10.06
CA GLN A 130 9.00 11.17 -10.64
C GLN A 130 8.00 10.18 -10.10
N HIS A 131 8.46 8.96 -9.76
CA HIS A 131 7.62 7.86 -9.33
C HIS A 131 8.28 7.08 -8.19
N LEU A 132 7.60 7.01 -7.04
CA LEU A 132 7.96 6.14 -5.92
C LEU A 132 6.66 5.60 -5.33
N GLU A 133 6.39 4.32 -5.53
CA GLU A 133 5.19 3.68 -5.02
C GLU A 133 5.49 2.33 -4.35
N LEU A 134 4.76 2.05 -3.27
CA LEU A 134 4.89 0.78 -2.56
C LEU A 134 4.39 -0.38 -3.42
N VAL A 135 5.22 -1.39 -3.60
CA VAL A 135 4.83 -2.64 -4.26
C VAL A 135 3.97 -3.49 -3.33
N HIS A 136 4.37 -3.57 -2.07
CA HIS A 136 3.70 -4.31 -1.00
C HIS A 136 3.83 -3.56 0.33
N ARG A 137 3.36 -4.17 1.40
CA ARG A 137 3.48 -3.59 2.73
C ARG A 137 4.11 -4.57 3.72
N LEU A 138 4.75 -4.02 4.73
CA LEU A 138 5.10 -4.67 5.99
C LEU A 138 4.37 -3.94 7.12
N ASP A 139 4.09 -4.63 8.19
CA ASP A 139 3.52 -4.01 9.38
C ASP A 139 4.54 -3.05 10.03
N ARG A 140 4.05 -2.14 10.86
CA ARG A 140 4.87 -1.11 11.49
C ARG A 140 6.09 -1.70 12.20
N ASP A 141 5.87 -2.73 13.00
CA ASP A 141 6.90 -3.32 13.85
C ASP A 141 7.69 -4.46 13.16
N THR A 142 7.31 -4.81 11.94
CA THR A 142 8.06 -5.75 11.10
C THR A 142 9.18 -5.01 10.37
N SER A 143 10.42 -5.44 10.58
CA SER A 143 11.59 -5.01 9.81
C SER A 143 11.84 -5.89 8.59
N GLY A 144 12.68 -5.44 7.67
CA GLY A 144 13.17 -6.24 6.53
C GLY A 144 12.86 -5.64 5.17
N VAL A 145 12.91 -6.48 4.14
CA VAL A 145 12.87 -6.08 2.74
C VAL A 145 11.53 -5.45 2.36
N LEU A 146 11.57 -4.20 1.93
CA LEU A 146 10.42 -3.48 1.38
C LEU A 146 10.74 -3.02 -0.05
N LEU A 147 9.85 -3.37 -0.99
CA LEU A 147 10.02 -3.01 -2.41
C LEU A 147 9.23 -1.75 -2.74
N ILE A 148 9.90 -0.84 -3.44
CA ILE A 148 9.36 0.44 -3.89
C ILE A 148 9.62 0.56 -5.39
N ALA A 149 8.58 0.70 -6.18
CA ALA A 149 8.68 0.86 -7.61
C ALA A 149 9.08 2.29 -7.97
N LYS A 150 9.99 2.42 -8.93
CA LYS A 150 10.46 3.69 -9.53
C LYS A 150 9.78 3.98 -10.87
N LYS A 151 9.04 3.01 -11.43
CA LYS A 151 8.26 3.11 -12.67
C LYS A 151 6.92 2.40 -12.52
N ARG A 152 5.90 2.88 -13.21
CA ARG A 152 4.56 2.29 -13.16
C ARG A 152 4.53 0.86 -13.72
N SER A 153 5.25 0.60 -14.81
CA SER A 153 5.38 -0.73 -15.39
C SER A 153 5.97 -1.72 -14.39
N SER A 154 7.04 -1.33 -13.68
CA SER A 154 7.65 -2.15 -12.64
C SER A 154 6.70 -2.38 -11.46
N LEU A 155 5.91 -1.36 -11.07
CA LEU A 155 4.90 -1.52 -10.04
C LEU A 155 3.89 -2.61 -10.40
N ARG A 156 3.32 -2.52 -11.60
CA ARG A 156 2.33 -3.51 -12.09
C ARG A 156 2.93 -4.91 -12.12
N HIS A 157 4.06 -5.06 -12.75
CA HIS A 157 4.73 -6.36 -12.88
C HIS A 157 5.04 -7.00 -11.51
N LEU A 158 5.61 -6.22 -10.58
CA LEU A 158 5.89 -6.73 -9.23
C LEU A 158 4.60 -7.04 -8.45
N GLN A 159 3.57 -6.19 -8.54
CA GLN A 159 2.29 -6.46 -7.88
C GLN A 159 1.59 -7.69 -8.46
N ASP A 160 1.72 -7.96 -9.75
CA ASP A 160 1.20 -9.16 -10.38
C ASP A 160 1.89 -10.41 -9.83
N GLN A 161 3.22 -10.44 -9.73
CA GLN A 161 3.97 -11.52 -9.10
C GLN A 161 3.53 -11.77 -7.64
N PHE A 162 3.25 -10.69 -6.88
CA PHE A 162 2.71 -10.83 -5.52
C PHE A 162 1.31 -11.42 -5.50
N ARG A 163 0.44 -11.03 -6.45
CA ARG A 163 -0.94 -11.51 -6.58
C ARG A 163 -0.97 -12.96 -7.02
N GLU A 164 -0.13 -13.33 -7.97
CA GLU A 164 0.00 -14.68 -8.52
C GLU A 164 0.84 -15.60 -7.64
N ARG A 165 1.38 -15.04 -6.53
CA ARG A 165 2.17 -15.78 -5.53
C ARG A 165 3.46 -16.40 -6.08
N GLU A 166 4.04 -15.78 -7.07
CA GLU A 166 5.33 -16.16 -7.62
C GLU A 166 6.50 -15.72 -6.72
N THR A 167 6.24 -14.84 -5.75
CA THR A 167 7.25 -14.33 -4.82
C THR A 167 7.39 -15.22 -3.59
N GLY A 168 8.62 -15.65 -3.29
CA GLY A 168 8.96 -16.29 -2.02
C GLY A 168 9.09 -15.25 -0.89
N LYS A 169 8.39 -15.46 0.24
CA LYS A 169 8.50 -14.58 1.41
C LYS A 169 8.92 -15.41 2.61
N THR A 170 10.01 -15.00 3.27
CA THR A 170 10.52 -15.65 4.47
C THR A 170 10.60 -14.63 5.60
N TYR A 171 10.04 -14.96 6.75
CA TYR A 171 10.08 -14.14 7.95
C TYR A 171 10.82 -14.88 9.06
N LEU A 172 11.57 -14.15 9.86
CA LEU A 172 12.10 -14.64 11.14
C LEU A 172 11.22 -14.10 12.26
N ALA A 173 10.78 -14.97 13.14
CA ALA A 173 9.97 -14.58 14.29
C ALA A 173 10.54 -15.20 15.56
N LEU A 174 10.56 -14.41 16.62
CA LEU A 174 10.85 -14.87 17.97
C LEU A 174 9.53 -15.18 18.67
N VAL A 175 9.37 -16.39 19.15
CA VAL A 175 8.13 -16.84 19.80
C VAL A 175 8.41 -17.31 21.22
N LYS A 176 7.49 -17.06 22.13
CA LYS A 176 7.58 -17.50 23.53
C LYS A 176 7.14 -18.97 23.66
N GLY A 177 7.87 -19.72 24.49
CA GLY A 177 7.56 -21.10 24.80
C GLY A 177 8.12 -22.11 23.80
N ALA A 178 7.98 -23.39 24.07
CA ALA A 178 8.44 -24.47 23.21
C ALA A 178 7.54 -24.59 21.98
N TRP A 179 8.14 -24.58 20.79
CA TRP A 179 7.39 -24.84 19.56
C TRP A 179 7.05 -26.33 19.44
N PRO A 180 5.79 -26.72 19.16
CA PRO A 180 5.43 -28.13 19.00
C PRO A 180 6.20 -28.75 17.82
N VAL A 181 6.92 -29.83 18.05
CA VAL A 181 7.84 -30.46 17.08
C VAL A 181 7.14 -30.84 15.77
N ASN A 182 5.87 -31.26 15.86
CA ASN A 182 5.07 -31.68 14.72
C ASN A 182 4.32 -30.55 14.02
N LEU A 183 4.31 -29.33 14.57
CA LEU A 183 3.59 -28.20 13.99
C LEU A 183 4.45 -27.48 12.94
N LYS A 184 4.40 -27.97 11.71
CA LYS A 184 5.11 -27.39 10.56
C LYS A 184 4.22 -26.51 9.69
N VAL A 185 2.92 -26.63 9.84
CA VAL A 185 1.92 -25.89 9.06
C VAL A 185 0.89 -25.31 10.01
N ILE A 186 0.68 -24.01 9.96
CA ILE A 186 -0.45 -23.34 10.59
C ILE A 186 -1.45 -23.07 9.46
N ASP A 187 -2.59 -23.75 9.52
CA ASP A 187 -3.71 -23.59 8.59
C ASP A 187 -4.92 -23.12 9.37
N LYS A 188 -5.30 -21.87 9.20
CA LYS A 188 -6.37 -21.23 9.96
C LYS A 188 -7.17 -20.29 9.10
N SER A 189 -8.47 -20.27 9.32
CA SER A 189 -9.36 -19.27 8.76
C SER A 189 -9.34 -17.99 9.58
N LEU A 190 -9.13 -16.87 8.90
CA LEU A 190 -8.97 -15.55 9.50
C LEU A 190 -10.11 -14.63 9.05
N GLN A 191 -10.65 -13.84 9.96
CA GLN A 191 -11.61 -12.76 9.70
C GLN A 191 -10.97 -11.42 10.02
N LYS A 192 -11.13 -10.46 9.10
CA LYS A 192 -10.83 -9.04 9.38
C LYS A 192 -12.04 -8.39 10.02
N TYR A 193 -11.84 -7.68 11.12
CA TYR A 193 -12.89 -6.93 11.79
C TYR A 193 -12.42 -5.53 12.18
N LEU A 194 -13.38 -4.63 12.40
CA LEU A 194 -13.14 -3.27 12.81
C LEU A 194 -13.42 -3.14 14.31
N MET A 195 -12.48 -2.58 15.04
CA MET A 195 -12.67 -2.21 16.43
C MET A 195 -13.53 -0.94 16.54
N PRO A 196 -14.18 -0.66 17.70
CA PRO A 196 -14.95 0.57 17.90
C PRO A 196 -14.16 1.87 17.69
N ASP A 197 -12.86 1.84 17.92
CA ASP A 197 -11.92 2.96 17.68
C ASP A 197 -11.50 3.11 16.20
N GLY A 198 -12.04 2.25 15.31
CA GLY A 198 -11.70 2.25 13.88
C GLY A 198 -10.44 1.46 13.53
N GLU A 199 -9.77 0.83 14.49
CA GLU A 199 -8.63 -0.03 14.23
C GLU A 199 -9.07 -1.34 13.55
N ARG A 200 -8.36 -1.75 12.51
CA ARG A 200 -8.59 -3.03 11.82
C ARG A 200 -7.74 -4.11 12.45
N ARG A 201 -8.40 -5.18 12.91
CA ARG A 201 -7.75 -6.36 13.47
C ARG A 201 -8.14 -7.63 12.74
N VAL A 202 -7.41 -8.70 13.03
CA VAL A 202 -7.63 -10.04 12.48
C VAL A 202 -7.80 -11.01 13.63
N ARG A 203 -8.76 -11.95 13.51
CA ARG A 203 -8.96 -13.04 14.45
C ARG A 203 -9.12 -14.36 13.73
N VAL A 204 -8.79 -15.44 14.42
CA VAL A 204 -9.09 -16.80 13.96
C VAL A 204 -10.58 -17.04 14.12
N VAL A 205 -11.21 -17.62 13.09
CA VAL A 205 -12.63 -18.01 13.09
C VAL A 205 -12.77 -19.45 12.60
N ALA A 206 -13.97 -20.01 12.75
CA ALA A 206 -14.30 -21.31 12.18
C ALA A 206 -14.30 -21.23 10.63
N ASP A 207 -14.04 -22.36 9.96
CA ASP A 207 -13.89 -22.39 8.50
C ASP A 207 -15.20 -22.08 7.76
N ASP A 208 -16.35 -22.30 8.40
CA ASP A 208 -17.70 -22.02 7.88
C ASP A 208 -18.16 -20.56 8.12
N HIS A 209 -17.35 -19.74 8.77
CA HIS A 209 -17.69 -18.33 8.98
C HIS A 209 -17.79 -17.59 7.63
N PRO A 210 -18.84 -16.77 7.38
CA PRO A 210 -19.11 -16.15 6.07
C PRO A 210 -17.96 -15.25 5.56
N ASP A 211 -17.19 -14.64 6.47
CA ASP A 211 -16.04 -13.79 6.13
C ASP A 211 -14.70 -14.51 6.31
N ALA A 212 -14.70 -15.82 6.44
CA ALA A 212 -13.48 -16.60 6.64
C ALA A 212 -12.56 -16.53 5.43
N GLN A 213 -11.30 -16.22 5.67
CA GLN A 213 -10.24 -16.26 4.67
C GLN A 213 -9.17 -17.25 5.14
N ARG A 214 -9.08 -18.40 4.48
CA ARG A 214 -8.09 -19.41 4.81
C ARG A 214 -6.68 -18.86 4.66
N SER A 215 -5.85 -19.02 5.67
CA SER A 215 -4.46 -18.57 5.73
C SER A 215 -3.55 -19.72 6.12
N ILE A 216 -2.54 -19.97 5.29
CA ILE A 216 -1.58 -21.05 5.53
C ILE A 216 -0.20 -20.43 5.72
N THR A 217 0.48 -20.83 6.81
CA THR A 217 1.85 -20.43 7.10
C THR A 217 2.70 -21.68 7.34
N LEU A 218 3.77 -21.85 6.58
CA LEU A 218 4.76 -22.88 6.84
C LEU A 218 5.73 -22.38 7.90
N VAL A 219 6.07 -23.24 8.84
CA VAL A 219 6.96 -22.92 9.95
C VAL A 219 8.13 -23.90 9.98
N LYS A 220 9.33 -23.35 10.15
CA LYS A 220 10.55 -24.11 10.39
C LYS A 220 11.25 -23.53 11.62
N VAL A 221 11.44 -24.33 12.64
CA VAL A 221 12.24 -23.95 13.81
C VAL A 221 13.71 -23.85 13.40
N ARG A 222 14.35 -22.74 13.69
CA ARG A 222 15.78 -22.49 13.41
C ARG A 222 16.64 -22.79 14.63
N SER A 223 16.21 -22.32 15.77
CA SER A 223 16.88 -22.54 17.04
C SER A 223 15.87 -22.55 18.20
N GLN A 224 16.19 -23.29 19.22
CA GLN A 224 15.45 -23.28 20.49
C GLN A 224 16.41 -22.95 21.61
N VAL A 225 15.98 -22.16 22.58
CA VAL A 225 16.74 -21.92 23.80
C VAL A 225 16.40 -23.03 24.80
N ALA A 226 17.38 -23.44 25.60
CA ALA A 226 17.22 -24.57 26.54
C ALA A 226 16.15 -24.33 27.63
N ASP A 227 15.85 -23.08 27.95
CA ASP A 227 14.80 -22.71 28.91
C ASP A 227 13.47 -22.48 28.18
N PRO A 228 12.43 -23.29 28.40
CA PRO A 228 11.12 -23.15 27.77
C PRO A 228 10.39 -21.85 28.11
N SER A 229 10.78 -21.13 29.15
CA SER A 229 10.26 -19.80 29.49
C SER A 229 10.81 -18.72 28.59
N GLN A 230 11.87 -18.99 27.84
CA GLN A 230 12.55 -18.09 26.93
C GLN A 230 12.05 -18.28 25.48
N ALA A 231 12.44 -17.33 24.66
CA ALA A 231 11.94 -17.23 23.29
C ALA A 231 12.60 -18.20 22.31
N ASN A 232 11.82 -18.79 21.40
CA ASN A 232 12.31 -19.62 20.30
C ASN A 232 12.29 -18.86 18.97
N MET A 233 13.35 -19.02 18.18
CA MET A 233 13.41 -18.46 16.83
C MET A 233 12.79 -19.43 15.82
N VAL A 234 11.74 -18.99 15.16
CA VAL A 234 11.08 -19.74 14.08
C VAL A 234 11.16 -18.96 12.77
N THR A 235 11.28 -19.68 11.68
CA THR A 235 11.13 -19.11 10.33
C THR A 235 9.73 -19.43 9.83
N SER A 236 8.97 -18.44 9.44
CA SER A 236 7.69 -18.62 8.77
C SER A 236 7.83 -18.34 7.27
N MET A 237 7.35 -19.26 6.46
CA MET A 237 7.16 -19.05 5.02
C MET A 237 5.66 -19.03 4.77
N PRO A 238 5.06 -17.92 4.33
CA PRO A 238 3.67 -17.94 3.93
C PRO A 238 3.51 -18.86 2.73
N HIS A 239 2.80 -19.95 2.91
CA HIS A 239 2.35 -20.80 1.82
C HIS A 239 0.97 -20.34 1.37
N ARG A 240 0.73 -20.43 0.07
CA ARG A 240 -0.48 -20.09 -0.67
C ARG A 240 -1.72 -19.88 0.18
N LEU A 241 -2.23 -18.65 0.22
CA LEU A 241 -3.63 -18.42 0.54
C LEU A 241 -4.44 -19.00 -0.62
N CYS A 242 -5.23 -20.03 -0.38
CA CYS A 242 -6.28 -20.41 -1.32
C CYS A 242 -7.36 -19.33 -1.27
N THR A 243 -7.69 -18.77 -2.42
CA THR A 243 -8.88 -17.95 -2.62
C THR A 243 -10.11 -18.81 -2.53
#